data_0963a7a0841183cd07f3710556b638eb
#
_entry.id   0963a7a0841183cd07f3710556b638eb
#
_cell.length_a   1.000
_cell.length_b   1.000
_cell.length_c   1.000
_cell.angle_alpha   90.00
_cell.angle_beta   90.00
_cell.angle_gamma   90.00
#
_symmetry.space_group_name_H-M   'P 1'
#
loop_
_entity.id
_entity.type
_entity.pdbx_description
1 polymer ?
#
loop_
_entity_poly.entity_id
_entity_poly.type
_entity_poly.pdbx_seq_one_letter_code
_entity_poly.pdbx_strand_id
1 'polypeptide(L)'
;CSLVGSEMCIRDRFKTKPMQDFLDECLKTTIYRVNKDAFSKEVKIGNVTYTVATGGLHSQDNPVELWSSGRELFPSSTGGQHDVLGNNDYVYIHADINSMYPSIIAAHKVAPAHLDTNAFCNLIGWLKNKRVEVKHSDEDTVDGIDRDTLALVLKIVINSVYGKLGFENGNLYDRLAVLKTTINGQLMMLMLVEELELNNIHVLSANTDGIVIKLYKRDIDVYNRIKDDWEQTTKLKFDTDYYHCLVSRDINNYLSQFRVIKNGVHKLKLESKGALNPMMYSLDLTKGYSMPIVAHAIENYFLKNKPVMDTLQEATNILDFCLTQNVGKQFHVEETKIENGQVTHVICQRYVRFYVSNRGYIIEKVHNDNGSRSRMAAGSVVTVINSLDDKDISLRAVSYTHLRAHE
;
A
#
# COMPACT_ATOMS: atom_id res chain seq x y z
N CYS A 1 4.73 -29.04 9.40
CA CYS A 1 4.09 -28.26 10.48
C CYS A 1 2.66 -27.95 10.09
N SER A 2 1.70 -28.22 10.97
CA SER A 2 0.33 -27.76 10.79
C SER A 2 0.32 -26.22 10.86
N LEU A 3 -0.20 -25.58 9.81
CA LEU A 3 -0.23 -24.12 9.68
C LEU A 3 -1.17 -23.47 10.69
N VAL A 4 -2.19 -24.18 11.13
CA VAL A 4 -3.23 -23.67 12.01
C VAL A 4 -3.18 -24.43 13.31
N GLY A 5 -2.92 -23.74 14.42
CA GLY A 5 -3.04 -24.30 15.74
C GLY A 5 -4.50 -24.67 16.04
N SER A 6 -4.73 -25.81 16.68
CA SER A 6 -6.05 -26.32 17.07
C SER A 6 -6.83 -25.39 18.02
N GLU A 7 -6.18 -24.35 18.52
CA GLU A 7 -6.74 -23.45 19.53
C GLU A 7 -7.27 -22.12 18.97
N MET A 8 -7.05 -21.85 17.68
CA MET A 8 -7.61 -20.64 17.07
C MET A 8 -9.03 -20.90 16.61
N CYS A 9 -9.93 -20.00 17.01
CA CYS A 9 -11.39 -20.03 16.78
C CYS A 9 -11.82 -19.95 15.29
N ILE A 10 -10.99 -20.45 14.37
CA ILE A 10 -11.22 -20.35 12.92
C ILE A 10 -11.97 -21.59 12.39
N ARG A 11 -11.73 -22.77 13.00
CA ARG A 11 -12.13 -24.06 12.41
C ARG A 11 -13.63 -24.23 12.19
N ASP A 12 -14.43 -23.70 13.10
CA ASP A 12 -15.89 -23.85 13.07
C ASP A 12 -16.60 -22.56 12.63
N ARG A 13 -15.87 -21.57 12.11
CA ARG A 13 -16.39 -20.25 11.83
C ARG A 13 -16.67 -19.97 10.36
N PHE A 14 -15.97 -20.64 9.45
CA PHE A 14 -16.32 -20.53 8.02
C PHE A 14 -17.65 -21.22 7.76
N LYS A 15 -18.57 -20.48 7.16
CA LYS A 15 -19.97 -20.89 6.98
C LYS A 15 -20.22 -21.55 5.64
N THR A 16 -19.49 -21.12 4.62
CA THR A 16 -19.67 -21.62 3.26
C THR A 16 -18.77 -22.82 2.97
N LYS A 17 -19.28 -23.74 2.16
CA LYS A 17 -18.51 -24.93 1.77
C LYS A 17 -17.17 -24.57 1.10
N PRO A 18 -17.11 -23.60 0.16
CA PRO A 18 -15.82 -23.19 -0.44
C PRO A 18 -14.79 -22.74 0.60
N MET A 19 -15.19 -21.99 1.62
CA MET A 19 -14.26 -21.52 2.65
C MET A 19 -13.82 -22.63 3.61
N GLN A 20 -14.71 -23.57 3.91
CA GLN A 20 -14.35 -24.77 4.69
C GLN A 20 -13.36 -25.64 3.93
N ASP A 21 -13.59 -25.88 2.62
CA ASP A 21 -12.67 -26.63 1.76
C ASP A 21 -11.31 -25.92 1.63
N PHE A 22 -11.33 -24.60 1.49
CA PHE A 22 -10.10 -23.77 1.47
C PHE A 22 -9.31 -23.90 2.78
N LEU A 23 -9.97 -23.86 3.92
CA LEU A 23 -9.33 -24.08 5.22
C LEU A 23 -8.74 -25.47 5.32
N ASP A 24 -9.48 -26.49 4.91
CA ASP A 24 -8.99 -27.88 4.89
C ASP A 24 -7.77 -28.04 4.00
N GLU A 25 -7.73 -27.37 2.87
CA GLU A 25 -6.56 -27.34 1.99
C GLU A 25 -5.36 -26.65 2.63
N CYS A 26 -5.58 -25.54 3.32
CA CYS A 26 -4.54 -24.86 4.09
C CYS A 26 -3.95 -25.77 5.18
N LEU A 27 -4.81 -26.48 5.92
CA LEU A 27 -4.42 -27.40 6.99
C LEU A 27 -3.60 -28.59 6.49
N LYS A 28 -3.88 -29.09 5.30
CA LYS A 28 -3.16 -30.21 4.67
C LYS A 28 -1.83 -29.79 4.04
N THR A 29 -1.62 -28.49 3.86
CA THR A 29 -0.41 -27.99 3.19
C THR A 29 0.81 -28.06 4.12
N THR A 30 1.88 -28.70 3.66
CA THR A 30 3.15 -28.75 4.38
C THR A 30 4.13 -27.74 3.80
N ILE A 31 4.67 -26.88 4.63
CA ILE A 31 5.66 -25.88 4.24
C ILE A 31 7.05 -26.32 4.71
N TYR A 32 7.97 -26.51 3.76
CA TYR A 32 9.34 -26.94 4.04
C TYR A 32 10.31 -25.79 4.24
N ARG A 33 10.06 -24.64 3.59
CA ARG A 33 10.87 -23.41 3.71
C ARG A 33 9.96 -22.19 3.79
N VAL A 34 10.32 -21.24 4.63
CA VAL A 34 9.60 -19.95 4.72
C VAL A 34 10.31 -18.95 3.80
N ASN A 35 9.89 -18.91 2.55
CA ASN A 35 10.24 -17.87 1.58
C ASN A 35 8.93 -17.29 1.01
N LYS A 36 9.03 -16.25 0.18
CA LYS A 36 7.84 -15.57 -0.37
C LYS A 36 6.90 -16.49 -1.15
N ASP A 37 7.44 -17.56 -1.74
CA ASP A 37 6.72 -18.49 -2.62
C ASP A 37 6.37 -19.81 -1.92
N ALA A 38 6.67 -19.94 -0.62
CA ALA A 38 6.50 -21.20 0.11
C ALA A 38 5.04 -21.60 0.29
N PHE A 39 4.15 -20.60 0.31
CA PHE A 39 2.70 -20.77 0.41
C PHE A 39 2.02 -19.63 -0.32
N SER A 40 1.15 -19.96 -1.27
CA SER A 40 0.28 -19.04 -1.95
C SER A 40 -0.95 -19.80 -2.41
N LYS A 41 -2.14 -19.37 -1.99
CA LYS A 41 -3.42 -19.96 -2.38
C LYS A 41 -4.44 -18.86 -2.61
N GLU A 42 -5.32 -19.10 -3.57
CA GLU A 42 -6.37 -18.16 -3.93
C GLU A 42 -7.73 -18.67 -3.51
N VAL A 43 -8.58 -17.77 -3.07
CA VAL A 43 -9.98 -18.04 -2.77
C VAL A 43 -10.84 -16.86 -3.20
N LYS A 44 -12.00 -17.14 -3.78
CA LYS A 44 -12.98 -16.13 -4.18
C LYS A 44 -14.09 -16.05 -3.14
N ILE A 45 -14.36 -14.84 -2.64
CA ILE A 45 -15.48 -14.54 -1.75
C ILE A 45 -16.22 -13.33 -2.35
N GLY A 46 -17.52 -13.44 -2.56
CA GLY A 46 -18.26 -12.42 -3.29
C GLY A 46 -17.70 -12.21 -4.71
N ASN A 47 -17.39 -10.99 -5.05
CA ASN A 47 -16.81 -10.62 -6.35
C ASN A 47 -15.29 -10.48 -6.34
N VAL A 48 -14.65 -10.64 -5.19
CA VAL A 48 -13.21 -10.41 -5.00
C VAL A 48 -12.48 -11.74 -4.84
N THR A 49 -11.32 -11.86 -5.49
CA THR A 49 -10.38 -12.96 -5.30
C THR A 49 -9.30 -12.52 -4.31
N TYR A 50 -9.04 -13.35 -3.32
CA TYR A 50 -8.03 -13.11 -2.28
C TYR A 50 -6.90 -14.10 -2.41
N THR A 51 -5.67 -13.61 -2.27
CA THR A 51 -4.46 -14.42 -2.21
C THR A 51 -3.99 -14.49 -0.77
N VAL A 52 -3.98 -15.68 -0.19
CA VAL A 52 -3.37 -15.99 1.11
C VAL A 52 -1.95 -16.47 0.88
N ALA A 53 -0.98 -15.77 1.42
CA ALA A 53 0.44 -16.06 1.18
C ALA A 53 1.27 -15.92 2.46
N THR A 54 2.55 -16.30 2.41
CA THR A 54 3.46 -16.15 3.56
C THR A 54 3.65 -14.71 4.02
N GLY A 55 3.43 -13.73 3.16
CA GLY A 55 3.58 -12.30 3.48
C GLY A 55 2.37 -11.66 4.11
N GLY A 56 1.22 -11.72 3.47
CA GLY A 56 -0.01 -11.08 3.91
C GLY A 56 -1.18 -11.37 2.97
N LEU A 57 -2.39 -11.05 3.39
CA LEU A 57 -3.59 -11.15 2.58
C LEU A 57 -3.59 -10.03 1.54
N HIS A 58 -3.87 -10.38 0.29
CA HIS A 58 -4.07 -9.40 -0.76
C HIS A 58 -5.29 -9.77 -1.59
N SER A 59 -6.17 -8.81 -1.80
CA SER A 59 -7.19 -8.94 -2.85
C SER A 59 -6.53 -8.73 -4.21
N GLN A 60 -7.04 -9.43 -5.22
CA GLN A 60 -6.68 -9.13 -6.60
C GLN A 60 -7.38 -7.83 -7.00
N ASP A 61 -6.62 -6.95 -7.63
CA ASP A 61 -7.16 -5.68 -8.09
C ASP A 61 -8.15 -5.90 -9.23
N ASN A 62 -9.25 -5.16 -9.18
CA ASN A 62 -10.09 -4.97 -10.35
C ASN A 62 -9.67 -3.65 -11.03
N PRO A 63 -8.83 -3.69 -12.08
CA PRO A 63 -8.25 -2.49 -12.68
C PRO A 63 -9.29 -1.62 -13.42
N VAL A 64 -10.52 -2.08 -13.50
CA VAL A 64 -11.59 -1.41 -14.27
C VAL A 64 -12.44 -0.49 -13.41
N GLU A 65 -12.34 -0.57 -12.07
CA GLU A 65 -13.22 0.18 -11.18
C GLU A 65 -12.44 1.23 -10.38
N LEU A 66 -12.90 2.47 -10.45
CA LEU A 66 -12.50 3.56 -9.60
C LEU A 66 -13.68 3.94 -8.70
N TRP A 67 -13.46 4.04 -7.39
CA TRP A 67 -14.52 4.39 -6.45
C TRP A 67 -14.25 5.72 -5.77
N SER A 68 -15.34 6.43 -5.52
CA SER A 68 -15.33 7.63 -4.69
C SER A 68 -16.52 7.54 -3.74
N SER A 69 -16.35 7.99 -2.52
CA SER A 69 -17.44 8.08 -1.56
C SER A 69 -18.54 8.99 -2.12
N GLY A 70 -19.74 8.42 -2.35
CA GLY A 70 -20.84 9.09 -3.03
C GLY A 70 -20.71 9.20 -4.55
N ARG A 71 -19.62 8.68 -5.13
CA ARG A 71 -19.41 8.60 -6.58
C ARG A 71 -18.73 7.30 -6.93
N GLU A 72 -19.36 6.52 -7.78
CA GLU A 72 -18.77 5.34 -8.37
C GLU A 72 -18.34 5.70 -9.79
N LEU A 73 -17.05 5.60 -10.07
CA LEU A 73 -16.49 5.96 -11.37
C LEU A 73 -16.13 4.69 -12.10
N PHE A 74 -16.89 4.37 -13.15
CA PHE A 74 -16.54 3.28 -14.04
C PHE A 74 -15.80 3.86 -15.24
N PRO A 75 -14.57 3.42 -15.54
CA PRO A 75 -14.00 3.67 -16.84
C PRO A 75 -14.87 2.95 -17.86
N SER A 76 -15.69 3.70 -18.57
CA SER A 76 -16.44 3.11 -19.65
C SER A 76 -15.46 2.71 -20.77
N SER A 77 -15.77 1.61 -21.45
CA SER A 77 -15.09 1.22 -22.69
C SER A 77 -15.15 2.32 -23.77
N THR A 78 -15.88 3.39 -23.53
CA THR A 78 -16.08 4.55 -24.41
C THR A 78 -15.38 5.81 -23.90
N GLY A 79 -14.53 5.71 -22.85
CA GLY A 79 -13.81 6.87 -22.31
C GLY A 79 -14.63 7.88 -21.51
N GLY A 80 -15.92 7.58 -21.27
CA GLY A 80 -16.77 8.43 -20.44
C GLY A 80 -16.75 8.02 -18.96
N GLN A 81 -16.61 8.97 -18.08
CA GLN A 81 -16.86 8.77 -16.65
C GLN A 81 -18.36 8.66 -16.44
N HIS A 82 -18.81 7.51 -16.01
CA HIS A 82 -20.15 7.37 -15.48
C HIS A 82 -20.12 7.63 -13.99
N ASP A 83 -20.57 8.80 -13.62
CA ASP A 83 -20.89 9.16 -12.27
C ASP A 83 -22.18 8.42 -11.89
N VAL A 84 -22.09 7.29 -11.24
CA VAL A 84 -23.24 6.60 -10.65
C VAL A 84 -23.61 7.35 -9.38
N LEU A 85 -24.13 8.51 -9.64
CA LEU A 85 -24.41 9.46 -8.62
C LEU A 85 -25.80 9.47 -8.13
N GLY A 86 -25.80 10.00 -7.03
CA GLY A 86 -26.93 10.60 -6.37
C GLY A 86 -27.40 9.78 -5.21
N ASN A 87 -26.79 8.68 -4.88
CA ASN A 87 -27.17 7.96 -3.68
C ASN A 87 -26.18 8.26 -2.57
N ASN A 88 -26.49 9.30 -1.78
CA ASN A 88 -25.97 9.48 -0.43
C ASN A 88 -26.29 8.30 0.52
N ASP A 89 -26.75 7.16 -0.02
CA ASP A 89 -27.20 6.00 0.74
C ASP A 89 -26.06 5.08 1.11
N TYR A 90 -24.89 5.22 0.43
CA TYR A 90 -23.72 4.39 0.72
C TYR A 90 -22.72 5.10 1.63
N VAL A 91 -21.99 4.30 2.39
CA VAL A 91 -20.76 4.69 3.08
C VAL A 91 -19.63 3.77 2.68
N TYR A 92 -18.42 4.33 2.65
CA TYR A 92 -17.19 3.59 2.44
C TYR A 92 -16.40 3.64 3.75
N ILE A 93 -15.98 2.46 4.20
CA ILE A 93 -15.28 2.28 5.47
C ILE A 93 -13.92 1.67 5.18
N HIS A 94 -12.89 2.23 5.79
CA HIS A 94 -11.60 1.57 5.97
C HIS A 94 -11.56 0.99 7.38
N ALA A 95 -11.43 -0.31 7.50
CA ALA A 95 -11.25 -1.00 8.77
C ALA A 95 -9.86 -1.64 8.78
N ASP A 96 -9.01 -1.20 9.70
CA ASP A 96 -7.61 -1.62 9.84
C ASP A 96 -7.39 -2.26 11.21
N ILE A 97 -6.76 -3.44 11.25
CA ILE A 97 -6.52 -4.14 12.52
C ILE A 97 -5.40 -3.44 13.28
N ASN A 98 -5.73 -2.97 14.47
CA ASN A 98 -4.76 -2.27 15.32
C ASN A 98 -3.60 -3.17 15.69
N SER A 99 -2.41 -2.85 15.14
CA SER A 99 -1.18 -3.61 15.38
C SER A 99 -1.37 -5.12 15.21
N MET A 100 -1.85 -5.57 14.05
CA MET A 100 -2.32 -6.94 13.77
C MET A 100 -1.37 -8.02 14.29
N TYR A 101 -0.13 -8.08 13.83
CA TYR A 101 0.79 -9.14 14.21
C TYR A 101 1.15 -9.16 15.70
N PRO A 102 1.48 -8.04 16.34
CA PRO A 102 1.63 -7.98 17.80
C PRO A 102 0.39 -8.41 18.56
N SER A 103 -0.81 -8.06 18.07
CA SER A 103 -2.07 -8.44 18.67
C SER A 103 -2.31 -9.94 18.59
N ILE A 104 -2.02 -10.58 17.44
CA ILE A 104 -2.07 -12.03 17.27
C ILE A 104 -1.08 -12.72 18.22
N ILE A 105 0.17 -12.28 18.26
CA ILE A 105 1.21 -12.80 19.16
C ILE A 105 0.73 -12.79 20.61
N ALA A 106 0.24 -11.65 21.08
CA ALA A 106 -0.19 -11.52 22.46
C ALA A 106 -1.48 -12.29 22.79
N ALA A 107 -2.50 -12.20 21.92
CA ALA A 107 -3.83 -12.79 22.17
C ALA A 107 -3.84 -14.32 22.00
N HIS A 108 -3.12 -14.83 20.98
CA HIS A 108 -3.11 -16.25 20.64
C HIS A 108 -1.86 -16.99 21.10
N LYS A 109 -1.07 -16.36 21.98
CA LYS A 109 0.10 -16.98 22.62
C LYS A 109 1.10 -17.57 21.63
N VAL A 110 1.39 -16.83 20.56
CA VAL A 110 2.38 -17.22 19.56
C VAL A 110 3.77 -16.74 20.00
N ALA A 111 4.66 -17.68 20.31
CA ALA A 111 6.02 -17.37 20.75
C ALA A 111 7.03 -18.32 20.09
N PRO A 112 8.31 -17.91 19.97
CA PRO A 112 9.39 -18.83 19.62
C PRO A 112 9.45 -20.01 20.60
N ALA A 113 9.61 -21.22 20.09
CA ALA A 113 9.58 -22.45 20.89
C ALA A 113 10.67 -22.52 21.99
N HIS A 114 11.75 -21.76 21.83
CA HIS A 114 12.87 -21.71 22.77
C HIS A 114 12.71 -20.61 23.86
N LEU A 115 11.61 -19.86 23.84
CA LEU A 115 11.33 -18.81 24.84
C LEU A 115 10.12 -19.19 25.70
N ASP A 116 10.06 -18.62 26.91
CA ASP A 116 8.85 -18.71 27.72
C ASP A 116 7.71 -17.96 27.04
N THR A 117 6.67 -18.70 26.68
CA THR A 117 5.52 -18.18 25.93
C THR A 117 4.80 -17.05 26.66
N ASN A 118 4.61 -17.19 27.98
CA ASN A 118 3.88 -16.20 28.75
C ASN A 118 4.68 -14.91 28.90
N ALA A 119 5.97 -15.02 29.25
CA ALA A 119 6.86 -13.87 29.37
C ALA A 119 6.94 -13.09 28.04
N PHE A 120 7.16 -13.81 26.94
CA PHE A 120 7.28 -13.20 25.60
C PHE A 120 5.96 -12.50 25.19
N CYS A 121 4.83 -13.21 25.25
CA CYS A 121 3.54 -12.66 24.82
C CYS A 121 3.06 -11.52 25.70
N ASN A 122 3.30 -11.59 27.01
CA ASN A 122 2.95 -10.50 27.93
C ASN A 122 3.80 -9.25 27.66
N LEU A 123 5.10 -9.40 27.37
CA LEU A 123 5.96 -8.27 26.98
C LEU A 123 5.44 -7.59 25.69
N ILE A 124 5.09 -8.37 24.67
CA ILE A 124 4.56 -7.82 23.42
C ILE A 124 3.22 -7.12 23.66
N GLY A 125 2.35 -7.72 24.45
CA GLY A 125 1.07 -7.11 24.87
C GLY A 125 1.27 -5.79 25.60
N TRP A 126 2.21 -5.74 26.53
CA TRP A 126 2.56 -4.52 27.27
C TRP A 126 3.09 -3.43 26.35
N LEU A 127 4.05 -3.75 25.46
CA LEU A 127 4.59 -2.79 24.49
C LEU A 127 3.50 -2.22 23.57
N LYS A 128 2.59 -3.09 23.09
CA LYS A 128 1.45 -2.67 22.28
C LYS A 128 0.55 -1.70 23.04
N ASN A 129 0.17 -2.04 24.28
CA ASN A 129 -0.71 -1.21 25.08
C ASN A 129 -0.05 0.13 25.42
N LYS A 130 1.25 0.13 25.76
CA LYS A 130 2.01 1.36 26.00
C LYS A 130 2.03 2.26 24.76
N ARG A 131 2.20 1.68 23.57
CA ARG A 131 2.12 2.47 22.32
C ARG A 131 0.75 3.11 22.11
N VAL A 132 -0.33 2.38 22.39
CA VAL A 132 -1.70 2.89 22.27
C VAL A 132 -1.93 4.03 23.28
N GLU A 133 -1.50 3.85 24.53
CA GLU A 133 -1.54 4.88 25.57
C GLU A 133 -0.81 6.16 25.13
N VAL A 134 0.45 6.02 24.70
CA VAL A 134 1.27 7.16 24.22
C VAL A 134 0.62 7.86 23.03
N LYS A 135 0.13 7.10 22.05
CA LYS A 135 -0.49 7.67 20.84
C LYS A 135 -1.74 8.51 21.14
N HIS A 136 -2.50 8.14 22.18
CA HIS A 136 -3.73 8.81 22.57
C HIS A 136 -3.58 9.74 23.79
N SER A 137 -2.37 9.95 24.27
CA SER A 137 -2.10 10.93 25.33
C SER A 137 -2.39 12.35 24.84
N ASP A 138 -2.98 13.17 25.67
CA ASP A 138 -3.16 14.61 25.43
C ASP A 138 -1.90 15.43 25.72
N GLU A 139 -0.88 14.80 26.33
CA GLU A 139 0.38 15.45 26.67
C GLU A 139 1.32 15.48 25.47
N ASP A 140 2.06 16.58 25.28
CA ASP A 140 3.07 16.70 24.23
C ASP A 140 4.29 15.81 24.47
N THR A 141 4.55 15.46 25.74
CA THR A 141 5.64 14.58 26.17
C THR A 141 5.14 13.49 27.11
N VAL A 142 5.62 12.27 26.90
CA VAL A 142 5.34 11.11 27.78
C VAL A 142 6.68 10.50 28.20
N ASP A 143 6.88 10.25 29.48
CA ASP A 143 8.12 9.73 30.06
C ASP A 143 9.35 10.60 29.68
N GLY A 144 9.16 11.93 29.52
CA GLY A 144 10.22 12.88 29.14
C GLY A 144 10.61 12.85 27.65
N ILE A 145 9.90 12.13 26.83
CA ILE A 145 10.14 12.01 25.38
C ILE A 145 8.94 12.62 24.64
N ASP A 146 9.20 13.29 23.51
CA ASP A 146 8.16 13.75 22.61
C ASP A 146 7.21 12.60 22.27
N ARG A 147 5.90 12.85 22.42
CA ARG A 147 4.85 11.84 22.28
C ARG A 147 4.89 11.12 20.93
N ASP A 148 5.00 11.89 19.84
CA ASP A 148 4.93 11.32 18.50
C ASP A 148 6.21 10.51 18.20
N THR A 149 7.35 10.97 18.70
CA THR A 149 8.64 10.24 18.65
C THR A 149 8.56 8.93 19.43
N LEU A 150 8.05 8.96 20.65
CA LEU A 150 7.93 7.74 21.47
C LEU A 150 6.95 6.73 20.84
N ALA A 151 5.81 7.20 20.34
CA ALA A 151 4.84 6.35 19.63
C ALA A 151 5.45 5.71 18.36
N LEU A 152 6.29 6.45 17.64
CA LEU A 152 7.02 5.94 16.47
C LEU A 152 8.06 4.88 16.86
N VAL A 153 8.87 5.15 17.89
CA VAL A 153 9.88 4.21 18.39
C VAL A 153 9.22 2.90 18.83
N LEU A 154 8.14 2.98 19.63
CA LEU A 154 7.40 1.80 20.06
C LEU A 154 6.82 1.03 18.87
N LYS A 155 6.31 1.71 17.83
CA LYS A 155 5.85 1.07 16.59
C LYS A 155 6.96 0.30 15.89
N ILE A 156 8.14 0.90 15.77
CA ILE A 156 9.30 0.27 15.14
C ILE A 156 9.74 -0.96 15.95
N VAL A 157 9.84 -0.85 17.26
CA VAL A 157 10.23 -1.97 18.15
C VAL A 157 9.27 -3.13 17.98
N ILE A 158 7.96 -2.89 18.12
CA ILE A 158 6.93 -3.93 18.06
C ILE A 158 6.91 -4.63 16.69
N ASN A 159 6.97 -3.86 15.61
CA ASN A 159 6.98 -4.43 14.25
C ASN A 159 8.30 -5.18 13.96
N SER A 160 9.41 -4.73 14.54
CA SER A 160 10.71 -5.40 14.42
C SER A 160 10.70 -6.78 15.09
N VAL A 161 9.97 -6.96 16.18
CA VAL A 161 9.83 -8.29 16.83
C VAL A 161 9.27 -9.30 15.85
N TYR A 162 8.13 -8.98 15.19
CA TYR A 162 7.57 -9.85 14.17
C TYR A 162 8.58 -10.14 13.03
N GLY A 163 9.22 -9.10 12.49
CA GLY A 163 10.24 -9.27 11.45
C GLY A 163 11.41 -10.17 11.87
N LYS A 164 11.79 -10.12 13.17
CA LYS A 164 12.85 -10.96 13.73
C LYS A 164 12.46 -12.42 13.90
N LEU A 165 11.18 -12.75 14.02
CA LEU A 165 10.72 -14.15 13.99
C LEU A 165 11.06 -14.84 12.68
N GLY A 166 11.10 -14.09 11.56
CA GLY A 166 11.45 -14.60 10.23
C GLY A 166 12.94 -14.50 9.86
N PHE A 167 13.76 -13.90 10.71
CA PHE A 167 15.17 -13.67 10.41
C PHE A 167 16.06 -14.81 10.92
N GLU A 168 16.57 -15.64 10.00
CA GLU A 168 17.29 -16.90 10.31
C GLU A 168 18.48 -16.74 11.28
N ASN A 169 19.15 -15.60 11.25
CA ASN A 169 20.29 -15.31 12.12
C ASN A 169 19.89 -14.53 13.40
N GLY A 170 18.61 -14.41 13.68
CA GLY A 170 18.09 -13.66 14.83
C GLY A 170 17.77 -14.56 16.03
N ASN A 171 17.96 -14.04 17.24
CA ASN A 171 17.65 -14.75 18.49
C ASN A 171 16.15 -15.03 18.69
N LEU A 172 15.28 -14.43 17.89
CA LEU A 172 13.83 -14.66 17.94
C LEU A 172 13.36 -15.59 16.81
N TYR A 173 14.27 -16.13 16.01
CA TYR A 173 13.91 -16.92 14.84
C TYR A 173 13.09 -18.13 15.18
N ASP A 174 11.89 -18.20 14.62
CA ASP A 174 11.01 -19.36 14.68
C ASP A 174 10.05 -19.36 13.49
N ARG A 175 10.27 -20.30 12.55
CA ARG A 175 9.46 -20.46 11.34
C ARG A 175 7.99 -20.67 11.62
N LEU A 176 7.69 -21.48 12.63
CA LEU A 176 6.32 -21.81 12.98
C LEU A 176 5.59 -20.59 13.57
N ALA A 177 6.28 -19.82 14.40
CA ALA A 177 5.73 -18.58 14.96
C ALA A 177 5.39 -17.57 13.87
N VAL A 178 6.26 -17.38 12.85
CA VAL A 178 5.96 -16.53 11.69
C VAL A 178 4.71 -17.00 10.98
N LEU A 179 4.65 -18.27 10.58
CA LEU A 179 3.52 -18.81 9.82
C LEU A 179 2.23 -18.77 10.61
N LYS A 180 2.26 -19.11 11.90
CA LYS A 180 1.11 -18.98 12.78
C LYS A 180 0.60 -17.54 12.84
N THR A 181 1.50 -16.57 12.91
CA THR A 181 1.12 -15.16 12.96
C THR A 181 0.50 -14.69 11.65
N THR A 182 1.16 -14.97 10.51
CA THR A 182 0.69 -14.44 9.21
C THR A 182 -0.52 -15.16 8.66
N ILE A 183 -0.49 -16.49 8.61
CA ILE A 183 -1.57 -17.27 7.98
C ILE A 183 -2.85 -17.18 8.81
N ASN A 184 -2.75 -17.30 10.14
CA ASN A 184 -3.93 -17.17 10.97
C ASN A 184 -4.54 -15.76 10.91
N GLY A 185 -3.71 -14.71 10.85
CA GLY A 185 -4.21 -13.36 10.65
C GLY A 185 -5.00 -13.21 9.35
N GLN A 186 -4.50 -13.77 8.25
CA GLN A 186 -5.19 -13.78 6.98
C GLN A 186 -6.49 -14.57 7.02
N LEU A 187 -6.49 -15.74 7.64
CA LEU A 187 -7.71 -16.55 7.81
C LEU A 187 -8.75 -15.86 8.69
N MET A 188 -8.34 -15.19 9.77
CA MET A 188 -9.26 -14.37 10.58
C MET A 188 -9.86 -13.22 9.76
N MET A 189 -9.07 -12.58 8.91
CA MET A 189 -9.57 -11.54 8.01
C MET A 189 -10.58 -12.10 7.00
N LEU A 190 -10.29 -13.24 6.37
CA LEU A 190 -11.22 -13.90 5.45
C LEU A 190 -12.52 -14.34 6.13
N MET A 191 -12.47 -14.71 7.41
CA MET A 191 -13.66 -15.00 8.21
C MET A 191 -14.58 -13.77 8.32
N LEU A 192 -13.99 -12.58 8.52
CA LEU A 192 -14.77 -11.34 8.51
C LEU A 192 -15.32 -11.04 7.11
N VAL A 193 -14.51 -11.19 6.07
CA VAL A 193 -14.91 -10.95 4.69
C VAL A 193 -16.10 -11.85 4.31
N GLU A 194 -16.03 -13.14 4.63
CA GLU A 194 -17.14 -14.07 4.38
C GLU A 194 -18.42 -13.63 5.08
N GLU A 195 -18.33 -13.26 6.35
CA GLU A 195 -19.51 -12.84 7.13
C GLU A 195 -20.13 -11.55 6.58
N LEU A 196 -19.31 -10.59 6.16
CA LEU A 196 -19.77 -9.35 5.54
C LEU A 196 -20.50 -9.62 4.23
N GLU A 197 -19.91 -10.40 3.34
CA GLU A 197 -20.52 -10.74 2.04
C GLU A 197 -21.82 -11.55 2.19
N LEU A 198 -21.91 -12.46 3.16
CA LEU A 198 -23.14 -13.18 3.47
C LEU A 198 -24.27 -12.26 3.98
N ASN A 199 -23.93 -11.08 4.47
CA ASN A 199 -24.90 -10.06 4.89
C ASN A 199 -25.05 -8.93 3.85
N ASN A 200 -24.66 -9.13 2.60
CA ASN A 200 -24.70 -8.17 1.49
C ASN A 200 -23.92 -6.86 1.77
N ILE A 201 -22.88 -6.97 2.57
CA ILE A 201 -21.91 -5.89 2.79
C ILE A 201 -20.66 -6.19 1.96
N HIS A 202 -20.41 -5.40 0.93
CA HIS A 202 -19.39 -5.71 -0.06
C HIS A 202 -18.01 -5.23 0.36
N VAL A 203 -17.05 -6.17 0.35
CA VAL A 203 -15.64 -5.86 0.53
C VAL A 203 -15.03 -5.53 -0.83
N LEU A 204 -14.50 -4.32 -0.98
CA LEU A 204 -13.93 -3.83 -2.23
C LEU A 204 -12.47 -4.25 -2.40
N SER A 205 -11.72 -4.23 -1.30
CA SER A 205 -10.32 -4.64 -1.29
C SER A 205 -9.86 -5.06 0.10
N ALA A 206 -8.79 -5.86 0.14
CA ALA A 206 -8.08 -6.23 1.36
C ALA A 206 -6.57 -6.18 1.14
N ASN A 207 -5.85 -5.64 2.12
CA ASN A 207 -4.39 -5.53 2.09
C ASN A 207 -3.84 -5.77 3.50
N THR A 208 -3.28 -6.94 3.71
CA THR A 208 -2.61 -7.39 4.94
C THR A 208 -3.51 -7.34 6.17
N ASP A 209 -3.72 -6.17 6.74
CA ASP A 209 -4.39 -5.88 8.01
C ASP A 209 -5.62 -4.97 7.87
N GLY A 210 -5.88 -4.48 6.65
CA GLY A 210 -6.99 -3.58 6.36
C GLY A 210 -7.91 -4.07 5.26
N ILE A 211 -9.18 -3.70 5.38
CA ILE A 211 -10.22 -3.91 4.34
C ILE A 211 -10.93 -2.61 4.03
N VAL A 212 -11.34 -2.46 2.79
CA VAL A 212 -12.22 -1.40 2.34
C VAL A 212 -13.59 -1.97 2.05
N ILE A 213 -14.61 -1.38 2.64
CA ILE A 213 -15.97 -1.88 2.63
C ILE A 213 -16.90 -0.82 2.04
N LYS A 214 -17.85 -1.26 1.21
CA LYS A 214 -18.98 -0.46 0.73
C LYS A 214 -20.27 -1.04 1.29
N LEU A 215 -21.05 -0.24 1.97
CA LEU A 215 -22.35 -0.64 2.51
C LEU A 215 -23.37 0.48 2.45
N TYR A 216 -24.65 0.12 2.49
CA TYR A 216 -25.72 1.09 2.67
C TYR A 216 -25.69 1.66 4.10
N LYS A 217 -26.01 2.94 4.25
CA LYS A 217 -26.10 3.58 5.58
C LYS A 217 -27.04 2.86 6.54
N ARG A 218 -28.12 2.29 6.01
CA ARG A 218 -29.08 1.48 6.79
C ARG A 218 -28.49 0.20 7.38
N ASP A 219 -27.37 -0.29 6.81
CA ASP A 219 -26.75 -1.55 7.20
C ASP A 219 -25.55 -1.34 8.16
N ILE A 220 -25.31 -0.10 8.62
CA ILE A 220 -24.22 0.25 9.55
C ILE A 220 -24.33 -0.57 10.85
N ASP A 221 -25.52 -0.74 11.39
CA ASP A 221 -25.73 -1.51 12.62
C ASP A 221 -25.43 -3.01 12.40
N VAL A 222 -25.71 -3.54 11.19
CA VAL A 222 -25.35 -4.91 10.82
C VAL A 222 -23.82 -5.05 10.77
N TYR A 223 -23.16 -4.11 10.13
CA TYR A 223 -21.68 -4.05 10.08
C TYR A 223 -21.08 -4.01 11.49
N ASN A 224 -21.56 -3.11 12.34
CA ASN A 224 -21.04 -2.96 13.70
C ASN A 224 -21.21 -4.26 14.51
N ARG A 225 -22.35 -4.92 14.42
CA ARG A 225 -22.58 -6.20 15.09
C ARG A 225 -21.61 -7.28 14.59
N ILE A 226 -21.41 -7.40 13.27
CA ILE A 226 -20.46 -8.36 12.68
C ILE A 226 -19.05 -8.07 13.16
N LYS A 227 -18.64 -6.81 13.13
CA LYS A 227 -17.33 -6.36 13.59
C LYS A 227 -17.12 -6.71 15.07
N ASP A 228 -18.10 -6.39 15.91
CA ASP A 228 -18.01 -6.61 17.37
C ASP A 228 -17.93 -8.11 17.72
N ASP A 229 -18.73 -8.98 17.03
CA ASP A 229 -18.62 -10.44 17.20
C ASP A 229 -17.26 -10.96 16.76
N TRP A 230 -16.77 -10.47 15.61
CA TRP A 230 -15.44 -10.84 15.12
C TRP A 230 -14.33 -10.39 16.08
N GLU A 231 -14.38 -9.17 16.61
CA GLU A 231 -13.43 -8.65 17.59
C GLU A 231 -13.46 -9.44 18.90
N GLN A 232 -14.65 -9.80 19.36
CA GLN A 232 -14.82 -10.62 20.54
C GLN A 232 -14.25 -12.03 20.35
N THR A 233 -14.44 -12.59 19.16
CA THR A 233 -13.97 -13.93 18.80
C THR A 233 -12.46 -13.99 18.63
N THR A 234 -11.89 -13.06 17.86
CA THR A 234 -10.46 -13.06 17.51
C THR A 234 -9.58 -12.40 18.56
N LYS A 235 -10.16 -11.64 19.48
CA LYS A 235 -9.45 -10.77 20.44
C LYS A 235 -8.61 -9.68 19.77
N LEU A 236 -8.85 -9.41 18.48
CA LEU A 236 -8.27 -8.32 17.74
C LEU A 236 -9.22 -7.11 17.77
N LYS A 237 -8.72 -5.93 17.42
CA LYS A 237 -9.52 -4.70 17.38
C LYS A 237 -9.28 -3.97 16.07
N PHE A 238 -10.36 -3.40 15.51
CA PHE A 238 -10.30 -2.53 14.36
C PHE A 238 -10.24 -1.05 14.76
N ASP A 239 -9.38 -0.32 14.06
CA ASP A 239 -9.53 1.13 13.89
C ASP A 239 -10.41 1.33 12.63
N THR A 240 -11.42 2.18 12.71
CA THR A 240 -12.39 2.36 11.62
C THR A 240 -12.43 3.82 11.21
N ASP A 241 -12.13 4.08 9.95
CA ASP A 241 -12.21 5.38 9.32
C ASP A 241 -13.32 5.42 8.27
N TYR A 242 -14.06 6.53 8.20
CA TYR A 242 -15.10 6.75 7.21
C TYR A 242 -14.56 7.64 6.10
N TYR A 243 -14.52 7.12 4.89
CA TYR A 243 -14.10 7.91 3.74
C TYR A 243 -15.12 9.00 3.42
N HIS A 244 -14.61 10.19 3.18
CA HIS A 244 -15.35 11.24 2.48
C HIS A 244 -15.25 11.07 0.97
N CYS A 245 -14.06 10.66 0.50
CA CYS A 245 -13.78 10.34 -0.88
C CYS A 245 -12.70 9.24 -0.94
N LEU A 246 -12.87 8.28 -1.84
CA LEU A 246 -11.86 7.28 -2.15
C LEU A 246 -11.75 7.15 -3.67
N VAL A 247 -10.56 7.36 -4.20
CA VAL A 247 -10.19 7.12 -5.60
C VAL A 247 -9.09 6.07 -5.60
N SER A 248 -9.40 4.86 -6.03
CA SER A 248 -8.47 3.73 -6.02
C SER A 248 -8.18 3.29 -7.44
N ARG A 249 -6.89 3.22 -7.80
CA ARG A 249 -6.42 2.54 -9.00
C ARG A 249 -6.18 1.05 -8.72
N ASP A 250 -5.59 0.77 -7.58
CA ASP A 250 -5.32 -0.56 -7.03
C ASP A 250 -5.06 -0.44 -5.52
N ILE A 251 -4.92 -1.55 -4.82
CA ILE A 251 -4.77 -1.60 -3.36
C ILE A 251 -3.55 -0.83 -2.81
N ASN A 252 -2.55 -0.56 -3.65
CA ASN A 252 -1.34 0.15 -3.28
C ASN A 252 -1.25 1.56 -3.86
N ASN A 253 -2.19 1.96 -4.72
CA ASN A 253 -2.20 3.24 -5.40
C ASN A 253 -3.59 3.86 -5.30
N TYR A 254 -3.80 4.68 -4.28
CA TYR A 254 -5.08 5.34 -4.01
C TYR A 254 -4.90 6.75 -3.48
N LEU A 255 -5.97 7.52 -3.60
CA LEU A 255 -6.18 8.85 -3.04
C LEU A 255 -7.44 8.81 -2.19
N SER A 256 -7.38 9.24 -0.95
CA SER A 256 -8.53 9.22 -0.05
C SER A 256 -8.62 10.45 0.82
N GLN A 257 -9.84 10.81 1.19
CA GLN A 257 -10.13 11.83 2.19
C GLN A 257 -10.99 11.23 3.30
N PHE A 258 -10.61 11.48 4.53
CA PHE A 258 -11.41 11.12 5.71
C PHE A 258 -11.86 12.36 6.46
N ARG A 259 -12.99 12.24 7.15
CA ARG A 259 -13.39 13.21 8.15
C ARG A 259 -12.69 12.93 9.46
N VAL A 260 -11.88 13.87 9.92
CA VAL A 260 -11.24 13.84 11.22
C VAL A 260 -11.76 14.99 12.08
N ILE A 261 -11.90 14.76 13.37
CA ILE A 261 -12.22 15.78 14.35
C ILE A 261 -10.94 16.14 15.09
N LYS A 262 -10.48 17.37 14.95
CA LYS A 262 -9.33 17.88 15.70
C LYS A 262 -9.74 19.15 16.45
N ASN A 263 -9.62 19.11 17.79
CA ASN A 263 -10.04 20.19 18.69
C ASN A 263 -11.50 20.65 18.46
N GLY A 264 -12.43 19.68 18.27
CA GLY A 264 -13.84 19.94 18.02
C GLY A 264 -14.16 20.46 16.60
N VAL A 265 -13.16 20.61 15.74
CA VAL A 265 -13.33 21.08 14.36
C VAL A 265 -13.26 19.90 13.39
N HIS A 266 -14.29 19.77 12.55
CA HIS A 266 -14.28 18.80 11.45
C HIS A 266 -13.31 19.26 10.36
N LYS A 267 -12.35 18.42 10.02
CA LYS A 267 -11.40 18.64 8.92
C LYS A 267 -11.40 17.43 8.00
N LEU A 268 -11.08 17.66 6.73
CA LEU A 268 -10.75 16.58 5.80
C LEU A 268 -9.25 16.34 5.85
N LYS A 269 -8.87 15.11 6.18
CA LYS A 269 -7.48 14.64 6.08
C LYS A 269 -7.34 13.95 4.73
N LEU A 270 -6.36 14.39 3.95
CA LEU A 270 -5.96 13.74 2.71
C LEU A 270 -4.92 12.67 3.00
N GLU A 271 -5.10 11.51 2.39
CA GLU A 271 -4.10 10.45 2.34
C GLU A 271 -3.96 9.97 0.90
N SER A 272 -2.72 9.82 0.46
CA SER A 272 -2.40 9.28 -0.86
C SER A 272 -1.30 8.23 -0.75
N LYS A 273 -1.37 7.20 -1.60
CA LYS A 273 -0.45 6.08 -1.55
C LYS A 273 0.07 5.72 -2.94
N GLY A 274 1.28 5.17 -2.96
CA GLY A 274 1.91 4.70 -4.19
C GLY A 274 2.10 5.81 -5.23
N ALA A 275 1.78 5.51 -6.48
CA ALA A 275 1.91 6.44 -7.61
C ALA A 275 1.01 7.69 -7.50
N LEU A 276 0.01 7.68 -6.61
CA LEU A 276 -0.86 8.82 -6.38
C LEU A 276 -0.38 9.71 -5.21
N ASN A 277 0.78 9.42 -4.63
CA ASN A 277 1.39 10.25 -3.60
C ASN A 277 2.49 11.15 -4.19
N PRO A 278 2.24 12.46 -4.40
CA PRO A 278 3.23 13.36 -4.99
C PRO A 278 4.47 13.52 -4.11
N MET A 279 4.34 13.37 -2.79
CA MET A 279 5.47 13.53 -1.85
C MET A 279 6.48 12.39 -1.93
N MET A 280 6.12 11.22 -2.47
CA MET A 280 7.06 10.11 -2.64
C MET A 280 8.18 10.40 -3.64
N TYR A 281 8.02 11.42 -4.47
CA TYR A 281 8.92 11.72 -5.58
C TYR A 281 9.85 12.90 -5.35
N SER A 282 9.62 13.71 -4.30
CA SER A 282 10.28 15.00 -4.15
C SER A 282 11.68 14.94 -3.56
N LEU A 283 12.00 13.92 -2.75
CA LEU A 283 13.22 13.93 -1.93
C LEU A 283 14.17 12.76 -2.17
N ASP A 284 13.71 11.67 -2.79
CA ASP A 284 14.52 10.46 -2.96
C ASP A 284 14.69 10.11 -4.44
N LEU A 285 15.90 10.35 -4.96
CA LEU A 285 16.27 9.99 -6.33
C LEU A 285 16.07 8.49 -6.63
N THR A 286 16.00 7.65 -5.61
CA THR A 286 15.85 6.20 -5.79
C THR A 286 14.41 5.75 -5.98
N LYS A 287 13.41 6.63 -5.78
CA LYS A 287 11.98 6.27 -5.73
C LYS A 287 11.08 6.98 -6.75
N GLY A 288 11.60 7.81 -7.58
CA GLY A 288 10.80 8.63 -8.52
C GLY A 288 10.35 7.93 -9.79
N TYR A 289 9.60 6.83 -9.69
CA TYR A 289 9.16 6.05 -10.87
C TYR A 289 7.98 6.65 -11.65
N SER A 290 7.35 7.68 -11.13
CA SER A 290 6.26 8.42 -11.78
C SER A 290 6.51 9.92 -11.67
N MET A 291 5.94 10.70 -12.59
CA MET A 291 6.00 12.15 -12.53
C MET A 291 5.07 12.68 -11.43
N PRO A 292 5.52 13.53 -10.49
CA PRO A 292 4.68 14.15 -9.47
C PRO A 292 3.44 14.85 -10.03
N ILE A 293 3.56 15.48 -11.21
CA ILE A 293 2.44 16.16 -11.88
C ILE A 293 1.23 15.25 -12.12
N VAL A 294 1.46 13.95 -12.34
CA VAL A 294 0.36 12.98 -12.53
C VAL A 294 -0.46 12.87 -11.26
N ALA A 295 0.19 12.73 -10.10
CA ALA A 295 -0.50 12.67 -8.82
C ALA A 295 -1.23 13.98 -8.49
N HIS A 296 -0.60 15.13 -8.77
CA HIS A 296 -1.25 16.45 -8.61
C HIS A 296 -2.45 16.63 -9.53
N ALA A 297 -2.35 16.20 -10.79
CA ALA A 297 -3.46 16.30 -11.73
C ALA A 297 -4.64 15.42 -11.31
N ILE A 298 -4.38 14.20 -10.84
CA ILE A 298 -5.40 13.28 -10.32
C ILE A 298 -6.06 13.87 -9.07
N GLU A 299 -5.29 14.37 -8.12
CA GLU A 299 -5.81 15.03 -6.92
C GLU A 299 -6.72 16.20 -7.30
N ASN A 300 -6.25 17.13 -8.13
CA ASN A 300 -6.98 18.31 -8.53
C ASN A 300 -8.27 17.95 -9.30
N TYR A 301 -8.20 16.94 -10.17
CA TYR A 301 -9.35 16.48 -10.95
C TYR A 301 -10.45 15.92 -10.04
N PHE A 302 -10.12 14.94 -9.19
CA PHE A 302 -11.11 14.24 -8.39
C PHE A 302 -11.58 15.04 -7.15
N LEU A 303 -10.71 15.82 -6.53
CA LEU A 303 -11.06 16.53 -5.30
C LEU A 303 -11.49 17.98 -5.50
N LYS A 304 -11.06 18.61 -6.60
CA LYS A 304 -11.30 20.05 -6.84
C LYS A 304 -12.05 20.32 -8.15
N ASN A 305 -12.47 19.29 -8.88
CA ASN A 305 -13.09 19.38 -10.21
C ASN A 305 -12.27 20.22 -11.21
N LYS A 306 -10.94 20.23 -11.07
CA LYS A 306 -10.06 20.99 -11.93
C LYS A 306 -9.66 20.16 -13.14
N PRO A 307 -9.82 20.62 -14.38
CA PRO A 307 -9.38 19.91 -15.57
C PRO A 307 -7.88 19.58 -15.51
N VAL A 308 -7.52 18.39 -16.01
CA VAL A 308 -6.12 17.93 -16.03
C VAL A 308 -5.22 18.94 -16.74
N MET A 309 -5.67 19.47 -17.90
CA MET A 309 -4.89 20.43 -18.68
C MET A 309 -4.58 21.71 -17.93
N ASP A 310 -5.52 22.20 -17.10
CA ASP A 310 -5.29 23.42 -16.30
C ASP A 310 -4.18 23.18 -15.26
N THR A 311 -4.16 21.99 -14.64
CA THR A 311 -3.08 21.61 -13.72
C THR A 311 -1.72 21.54 -14.41
N LEU A 312 -1.68 20.97 -15.64
CA LEU A 312 -0.45 20.89 -16.40
C LEU A 312 0.05 22.27 -16.85
N GLN A 313 -0.86 23.17 -17.24
CA GLN A 313 -0.53 24.52 -17.69
C GLN A 313 -0.04 25.44 -16.58
N GLU A 314 -0.55 25.26 -15.38
CA GLU A 314 -0.15 26.03 -14.20
C GLU A 314 1.14 25.53 -13.53
N ALA A 315 1.59 24.32 -13.86
CA ALA A 315 2.79 23.76 -13.27
C ALA A 315 4.03 24.56 -13.73
N THR A 316 4.77 25.07 -12.74
CA THR A 316 5.96 25.90 -12.97
C THR A 316 7.27 25.19 -12.61
N ASN A 317 7.19 24.04 -11.93
CA ASN A 317 8.34 23.30 -11.49
C ASN A 317 8.65 22.15 -12.46
N ILE A 318 9.79 22.19 -13.12
CA ILE A 318 10.23 21.14 -14.06
C ILE A 318 10.36 19.78 -13.36
N LEU A 319 10.66 19.75 -12.08
CA LEU A 319 10.81 18.50 -11.32
C LEU A 319 9.49 17.73 -11.21
N ASP A 320 8.35 18.40 -11.37
CA ASP A 320 7.04 17.75 -11.39
C ASP A 320 6.85 16.86 -12.63
N PHE A 321 7.63 17.10 -13.70
CA PHE A 321 7.64 16.34 -14.94
C PHE A 321 8.79 15.32 -15.01
N CYS A 322 9.57 15.18 -13.94
CA CYS A 322 10.71 14.28 -13.93
C CYS A 322 10.36 12.87 -13.48
N LEU A 323 11.01 11.92 -14.13
CA LEU A 323 11.06 10.52 -13.74
C LEU A 323 12.44 10.18 -13.20
N THR A 324 12.52 9.17 -12.33
CA THR A 324 13.79 8.57 -11.94
C THR A 324 13.80 7.09 -12.35
N GLN A 325 14.89 6.67 -12.97
CA GLN A 325 15.16 5.25 -13.20
C GLN A 325 16.50 4.88 -12.59
N ASN A 326 16.58 3.66 -12.05
CA ASN A 326 17.82 3.11 -11.54
C ASN A 326 18.21 1.83 -12.29
N VAL A 327 19.49 1.52 -12.29
CA VAL A 327 20.01 0.28 -12.84
C VAL A 327 20.73 -0.54 -11.78
N GLY A 328 20.71 -1.88 -11.92
CA GLY A 328 21.41 -2.80 -11.04
C GLY A 328 22.92 -2.52 -11.02
N LYS A 329 23.63 -3.05 -9.99
CA LYS A 329 25.08 -2.82 -9.81
C LYS A 329 25.94 -3.28 -11.00
N GLN A 330 25.46 -4.25 -11.76
CA GLN A 330 26.10 -4.78 -12.96
C GLN A 330 25.96 -3.89 -14.20
N PHE A 331 25.28 -2.73 -14.07
CA PHE A 331 25.06 -1.80 -15.14
C PHE A 331 25.48 -0.38 -14.75
N HIS A 332 25.80 0.42 -15.76
CA HIS A 332 25.84 1.87 -15.68
C HIS A 332 24.89 2.47 -16.73
N VAL A 333 24.66 3.77 -16.63
CA VAL A 333 23.83 4.53 -17.57
C VAL A 333 24.73 5.40 -18.41
N GLU A 334 24.49 5.40 -19.71
CA GLU A 334 25.14 6.33 -20.66
C GLU A 334 24.11 7.18 -21.38
N GLU A 335 24.44 8.45 -21.54
CA GLU A 335 23.78 9.39 -22.41
C GLU A 335 24.49 9.41 -23.77
N THR A 336 23.78 9.06 -24.84
CA THR A 336 24.35 9.07 -26.18
C THR A 336 24.03 10.40 -26.88
N LYS A 337 25.06 11.21 -27.04
CA LYS A 337 25.01 12.51 -27.72
C LYS A 337 25.47 12.40 -29.14
N ILE A 338 24.70 12.99 -30.05
CA ILE A 338 25.05 13.07 -31.49
C ILE A 338 25.14 14.54 -31.85
N GLU A 339 26.35 15.04 -31.97
CA GLU A 339 26.63 16.44 -32.30
C GLU A 339 27.54 16.50 -33.56
N ASN A 340 27.12 17.23 -34.56
CA ASN A 340 27.86 17.36 -35.82
C ASN A 340 28.29 16.02 -36.47
N GLY A 341 27.47 14.98 -36.32
CA GLY A 341 27.77 13.65 -36.82
C GLY A 341 28.74 12.83 -36.00
N GLN A 342 29.25 13.37 -34.91
CA GLN A 342 30.03 12.63 -33.91
C GLN A 342 29.13 12.07 -32.82
N VAL A 343 29.32 10.78 -32.50
CA VAL A 343 28.64 10.10 -31.42
C VAL A 343 29.57 10.10 -30.20
N THR A 344 29.09 10.65 -29.11
CA THR A 344 29.79 10.62 -27.80
C THR A 344 28.91 9.96 -26.76
N HIS A 345 29.54 9.23 -25.86
CA HIS A 345 28.85 8.58 -24.74
C HIS A 345 29.33 9.21 -23.43
N VAL A 346 28.36 9.70 -22.64
CA VAL A 346 28.63 10.32 -21.34
C VAL A 346 28.06 9.41 -20.27
N ILE A 347 28.92 8.98 -19.34
CA ILE A 347 28.49 8.13 -18.21
C ILE A 347 27.71 9.00 -17.23
N CYS A 348 26.49 8.56 -16.94
CA CYS A 348 25.60 9.13 -15.95
C CYS A 348 25.65 8.36 -14.63
N GLN A 349 25.06 8.91 -13.59
CA GLN A 349 24.83 8.19 -12.34
C GLN A 349 23.92 6.98 -12.56
N ARG A 350 24.02 5.96 -11.69
CA ARG A 350 23.14 4.78 -11.74
C ARG A 350 21.67 5.10 -11.48
N TYR A 351 21.41 6.17 -10.75
CA TYR A 351 20.09 6.78 -10.57
C TYR A 351 20.03 8.01 -11.44
N VAL A 352 19.28 7.94 -12.52
CA VAL A 352 19.11 9.08 -13.41
C VAL A 352 17.73 9.67 -13.23
N ARG A 353 17.68 10.98 -12.98
CA ARG A 353 16.45 11.75 -13.02
C ARG A 353 16.42 12.53 -14.32
N PHE A 354 15.32 12.44 -15.04
CA PHE A 354 15.18 13.02 -16.36
C PHE A 354 13.72 13.42 -16.62
N TYR A 355 13.56 14.29 -17.59
CA TYR A 355 12.26 14.58 -18.21
C TYR A 355 12.33 14.35 -19.73
N VAL A 356 11.19 14.03 -20.35
CA VAL A 356 11.09 13.84 -21.79
C VAL A 356 11.25 15.20 -22.48
N SER A 357 12.15 15.30 -23.45
CA SER A 357 12.54 16.56 -24.10
C SER A 357 12.92 16.32 -25.55
N ASN A 358 12.53 17.23 -26.44
CA ASN A 358 12.96 17.22 -27.85
C ASN A 358 14.39 17.77 -28.03
N ARG A 359 15.01 18.30 -27.00
CA ARG A 359 16.38 18.84 -27.00
C ARG A 359 17.37 18.01 -26.19
N GLY A 360 16.96 16.83 -25.77
CA GLY A 360 17.80 15.93 -24.99
C GLY A 360 18.49 14.88 -25.85
N TYR A 361 18.85 13.78 -25.19
CA TYR A 361 19.58 12.69 -25.77
C TYR A 361 18.94 11.34 -25.41
N ILE A 362 19.38 10.27 -26.04
CA ILE A 362 18.97 8.92 -25.66
C ILE A 362 19.79 8.47 -24.47
N ILE A 363 19.17 7.86 -23.48
CA ILE A 363 19.84 7.19 -22.36
C ILE A 363 19.73 5.67 -22.50
N GLU A 364 20.83 4.99 -22.18
CA GLU A 364 20.95 3.55 -22.31
C GLU A 364 21.52 2.95 -21.04
N LYS A 365 21.00 1.80 -20.67
CA LYS A 365 21.59 0.92 -19.66
C LYS A 365 22.63 0.05 -20.34
N VAL A 366 23.88 0.10 -19.88
CA VAL A 366 25.02 -0.64 -20.42
C VAL A 366 25.54 -1.62 -19.38
N HIS A 367 25.71 -2.88 -19.76
CA HIS A 367 26.26 -3.92 -18.89
C HIS A 367 27.76 -3.75 -18.74
N ASN A 368 28.28 -3.77 -17.51
CA ASN A 368 29.67 -3.46 -17.21
C ASN A 368 30.66 -4.47 -17.82
N ASP A 369 30.29 -5.76 -17.89
CA ASP A 369 31.20 -6.84 -18.29
C ASP A 369 31.19 -7.08 -19.80
N ASN A 370 30.02 -7.04 -20.43
CA ASN A 370 29.87 -7.43 -21.85
C ASN A 370 29.46 -6.29 -22.78
N GLY A 371 29.25 -5.09 -22.23
CA GLY A 371 28.91 -3.90 -23.03
C GLY A 371 27.53 -3.93 -23.69
N SER A 372 26.67 -4.92 -23.38
CA SER A 372 25.32 -4.97 -23.96
C SER A 372 24.51 -3.75 -23.56
N ARG A 373 23.78 -3.17 -24.52
CA ARG A 373 23.03 -1.92 -24.38
C ARG A 373 21.54 -2.16 -24.46
N SER A 374 20.77 -1.45 -23.66
CA SER A 374 19.33 -1.37 -23.81
C SER A 374 18.82 0.03 -23.50
N ARG A 375 17.92 0.52 -24.35
CA ARG A 375 17.33 1.85 -24.19
C ARG A 375 16.51 1.95 -22.93
N MET A 376 16.65 3.10 -22.27
CA MET A 376 15.84 3.49 -21.11
C MET A 376 14.75 4.48 -21.56
N ALA A 377 13.93 4.96 -20.64
CA ALA A 377 12.85 5.92 -20.89
C ALA A 377 11.93 5.51 -22.08
N ALA A 378 11.64 4.21 -22.24
CA ALA A 378 10.91 3.65 -23.38
C ALA A 378 11.46 4.08 -24.76
N GLY A 379 12.75 4.42 -24.84
CA GLY A 379 13.42 4.89 -26.04
C GLY A 379 13.21 6.35 -26.37
N SER A 380 12.58 7.12 -25.50
CA SER A 380 12.37 8.56 -25.68
C SER A 380 13.67 9.34 -25.55
N VAL A 381 13.73 10.48 -26.22
CA VAL A 381 14.76 11.51 -26.02
C VAL A 381 14.47 12.23 -24.69
N VAL A 382 15.48 12.39 -23.86
CA VAL A 382 15.34 12.96 -22.51
C VAL A 382 16.44 13.95 -22.20
N THR A 383 16.15 14.87 -21.30
CA THR A 383 17.18 15.69 -20.63
C THR A 383 17.40 15.15 -19.23
N VAL A 384 18.62 14.72 -18.93
CA VAL A 384 19.01 14.20 -17.61
C VAL A 384 19.32 15.37 -16.67
N ILE A 385 18.75 15.29 -15.47
CA ILE A 385 18.99 16.23 -14.37
C ILE A 385 19.70 15.48 -13.27
N ASN A 386 21.01 15.68 -13.13
CA ASN A 386 21.81 14.98 -12.13
C ASN A 386 21.91 15.76 -10.80
N SER A 387 21.49 17.02 -10.76
CA SER A 387 21.50 17.87 -9.57
C SER A 387 20.20 18.65 -9.44
N LEU A 388 19.70 18.75 -8.21
CA LEU A 388 18.55 19.60 -7.88
C LEU A 388 18.91 21.09 -7.85
N ASP A 389 20.22 21.41 -7.86
CA ASP A 389 20.76 22.78 -7.80
C ASP A 389 20.94 23.43 -9.17
N ASP A 390 20.55 22.75 -10.24
CA ASP A 390 20.69 23.28 -11.61
C ASP A 390 19.63 24.37 -11.85
N LYS A 391 20.00 25.62 -11.57
CA LYS A 391 19.12 26.80 -11.62
C LYS A 391 18.69 27.22 -13.05
N ASP A 392 19.33 26.66 -14.07
CA ASP A 392 19.11 27.03 -15.47
C ASP A 392 17.99 26.24 -16.16
N ILE A 393 17.36 25.31 -15.49
CA ILE A 393 16.28 24.49 -16.05
C ILE A 393 14.96 25.26 -15.95
N SER A 394 14.52 25.85 -17.07
CA SER A 394 13.22 26.53 -17.15
C SER A 394 12.21 25.71 -17.91
N LEU A 395 10.93 25.74 -17.47
CA LEU A 395 9.80 25.14 -18.17
C LEU A 395 9.60 25.59 -19.62
N ARG A 396 10.19 26.73 -20.02
CA ARG A 396 10.19 27.19 -21.40
C ARG A 396 10.88 26.20 -22.37
N ALA A 397 11.72 25.29 -21.84
CA ALA A 397 12.34 24.22 -22.61
C ALA A 397 11.42 23.00 -22.82
N VAL A 398 10.39 22.86 -22.00
CA VAL A 398 9.36 21.82 -22.13
C VAL A 398 8.23 22.41 -22.98
N SER A 399 8.40 22.42 -24.29
CA SER A 399 7.36 22.94 -25.15
C SER A 399 6.17 21.97 -25.22
N TYR A 400 4.96 22.52 -25.34
CA TYR A 400 3.65 21.86 -25.48
C TYR A 400 3.58 20.76 -26.55
N THR A 401 4.55 20.64 -27.43
CA THR A 401 4.60 19.65 -28.49
C THR A 401 4.76 18.22 -28.00
N HIS A 402 5.20 17.98 -26.77
CA HIS A 402 5.35 16.63 -26.24
C HIS A 402 4.07 16.04 -25.65
N LEU A 403 3.14 16.86 -25.19
CA LEU A 403 1.83 16.40 -24.72
C LEU A 403 0.93 15.91 -25.88
N ARG A 404 1.22 16.32 -27.13
CA ARG A 404 0.51 15.88 -28.32
C ARG A 404 1.08 14.60 -28.99
N ALA A 405 2.24 14.13 -28.56
CA ALA A 405 2.89 12.96 -29.20
C ALA A 405 2.40 11.60 -28.64
N HIS A 406 1.41 11.62 -27.75
CA HIS A 406 0.80 10.43 -27.15
C HIS A 406 -0.74 10.38 -27.30
N GLU A 407 -1.31 11.19 -28.24
CA GLU A 407 -2.65 10.97 -28.77
C GLU A 407 -2.54 9.99 -30.00
#